data_ac4f9e21e93f592e1512aa4e0ad0881a
#
_entry.id   ac4f9e21e93f592e1512aa4e0ad0881a
#
_cell.length_a   1.000
_cell.length_b   1.000
_cell.length_c   1.000
_cell.angle_alpha   90.00
_cell.angle_beta   90.00
_cell.angle_gamma   90.00
#
_symmetry.space_group_name_H-M   'P 1'
#
loop_
_entity.id
_entity.type
_entity.pdbx_description
1 polymer ?
#
loop_
_entity_poly.entity_id
_entity_poly.type
_entity_poly.pdbx_seq_one_letter_code
_entity_poly.pdbx_strand_id
1 'polypeptide(L)'
;MNYYEKAVHTLKEGDYTCVICGDNVDYTSTLRGVQPLLTPYEQGKRFAGCAAADRVVGKAAAFLYVLLGVERVYAGIVSKPAKEVFEKYGVGLSYDLLTELIENRTKTGLCPMESAVIDLDEPTGAPARIKETLARLKSGK
;
A
#
# COMPACT_ATOMS: atom_id res chain seq x y z
N MET A 1 7.06 -22.50 -3.97
CA MET A 1 7.11 -21.07 -3.59
C MET A 1 6.25 -20.82 -2.37
N ASN A 2 6.74 -20.00 -1.44
CA ASN A 2 5.89 -19.51 -0.36
C ASN A 2 5.03 -18.36 -0.89
N TYR A 3 4.12 -17.87 -0.07
CA TYR A 3 3.20 -16.81 -0.49
C TYR A 3 3.91 -15.52 -0.90
N TYR A 4 4.98 -15.17 -0.20
CA TYR A 4 5.77 -13.99 -0.52
C TYR A 4 6.40 -14.12 -1.91
N GLU A 5 7.07 -15.23 -2.17
CA GLU A 5 7.70 -15.46 -3.46
C GLU A 5 6.67 -15.49 -4.59
N LYS A 6 5.52 -16.11 -4.35
CA LYS A 6 4.43 -16.14 -5.31
C LYS A 6 3.92 -14.74 -5.63
N ALA A 7 3.73 -13.90 -4.61
CA ALA A 7 3.27 -12.53 -4.79
C ALA A 7 4.26 -11.71 -5.62
N VAL A 8 5.55 -11.80 -5.29
CA VAL A 8 6.60 -11.08 -6.01
C VAL A 8 6.68 -11.55 -7.46
N HIS A 9 6.67 -12.85 -7.67
CA HIS A 9 6.74 -13.43 -9.01
C HIS A 9 5.53 -12.98 -9.86
N THR A 10 4.33 -13.06 -9.31
CA THR A 10 3.11 -12.67 -10.00
C THR A 10 3.15 -11.18 -10.37
N LEU A 11 3.62 -10.34 -9.45
CA LEU A 11 3.74 -8.90 -9.72
C LEU A 11 4.71 -8.63 -10.88
N LYS A 12 5.86 -9.29 -10.87
CA LYS A 12 6.90 -9.06 -11.88
C LYS A 12 6.55 -9.63 -13.26
N GLU A 13 5.82 -10.74 -13.29
CA GLU A 13 5.44 -11.39 -14.55
C GLU A 13 4.21 -10.76 -15.21
N GLY A 14 3.37 -10.07 -14.45
CA GLY A 14 2.14 -9.47 -14.97
C GLY A 14 2.16 -7.95 -14.92
N ASP A 15 1.10 -7.35 -15.41
CA ASP A 15 0.92 -5.89 -15.41
C ASP A 15 0.17 -5.40 -14.18
N TYR A 16 0.28 -6.13 -13.10
CA TYR A 16 -0.40 -5.77 -11.85
C TYR A 16 0.30 -4.65 -11.11
N THR A 17 -0.47 -3.90 -10.34
CA THR A 17 0.07 -2.88 -9.43
C THR A 17 0.20 -3.43 -8.02
N CYS A 18 -0.64 -4.40 -7.65
CA CYS A 18 -0.65 -4.99 -6.31
C CYS A 18 -1.08 -6.45 -6.40
N VAL A 19 -0.39 -7.31 -5.64
CA VAL A 19 -0.71 -8.74 -5.55
C VAL A 19 -0.66 -9.14 -4.08
N ILE A 20 -1.69 -9.87 -3.61
CA ILE A 20 -1.73 -10.39 -2.24
C ILE A 20 -2.04 -11.88 -2.28
N CYS A 21 -1.19 -12.68 -1.67
CA CYS A 21 -1.30 -14.14 -1.66
C CYS A 21 -1.33 -14.69 -0.23
N GLY A 22 -2.14 -15.71 -0.02
CA GLY A 22 -2.23 -16.40 1.26
C GLY A 22 -3.09 -17.65 1.13
N ASP A 23 -3.48 -18.24 2.26
CA ASP A 23 -4.37 -19.42 2.27
C ASP A 23 -5.71 -19.01 1.64
N ASN A 24 -6.03 -19.63 0.49
CA ASN A 24 -7.26 -19.34 -0.25
C ASN A 24 -7.38 -17.87 -0.66
N VAL A 25 -6.25 -17.14 -0.72
CA VAL A 25 -6.21 -15.74 -1.15
C VAL A 25 -5.28 -15.62 -2.34
N ASP A 26 -5.81 -15.06 -3.42
CA ASP A 26 -5.06 -14.85 -4.65
C ASP A 26 -5.60 -13.57 -5.29
N TYR A 27 -5.27 -12.44 -4.66
CA TYR A 27 -5.80 -11.14 -5.03
C TYR A 27 -4.80 -10.40 -5.92
N THR A 28 -5.28 -9.89 -7.05
CA THR A 28 -4.49 -9.08 -7.96
C THR A 28 -5.27 -7.82 -8.30
N SER A 29 -4.57 -6.72 -8.55
CA SER A 29 -5.19 -5.46 -8.93
C SER A 29 -4.33 -4.73 -9.94
N THR A 30 -4.99 -4.01 -10.83
CA THR A 30 -4.35 -3.08 -11.77
C THR A 30 -4.73 -1.63 -11.44
N LEU A 31 -5.50 -1.43 -10.37
CA LEU A 31 -5.88 -0.10 -9.91
C LEU A 31 -4.65 0.66 -9.42
N ARG A 32 -4.73 1.98 -9.47
CA ARG A 32 -3.61 2.84 -9.10
C ARG A 32 -3.73 3.39 -7.68
N GLY A 33 -2.60 3.84 -7.15
CA GLY A 33 -2.54 4.48 -5.84
C GLY A 33 -2.91 3.52 -4.73
N VAL A 34 -3.80 3.95 -3.86
CA VAL A 34 -4.24 3.17 -2.71
C VAL A 34 -5.51 2.36 -2.96
N GLN A 35 -6.14 2.50 -4.12
CA GLN A 35 -7.38 1.80 -4.43
C GLN A 35 -7.29 0.28 -4.30
N PRO A 36 -6.19 -0.38 -4.71
CA PRO A 36 -6.08 -1.83 -4.52
C PRO A 36 -6.26 -2.28 -3.07
N LEU A 37 -5.93 -1.41 -2.14
CA LEU A 37 -6.00 -1.71 -0.70
C LEU A 37 -7.26 -1.16 -0.06
N LEU A 38 -7.67 0.05 -0.44
CA LEU A 38 -8.85 0.69 0.13
C LEU A 38 -10.13 -0.07 -0.22
N THR A 39 -10.27 -0.50 -1.47
CA THR A 39 -11.46 -1.20 -1.94
C THR A 39 -11.75 -2.47 -1.11
N PRO A 40 -10.82 -3.41 -0.98
CA PRO A 40 -11.10 -4.59 -0.14
C PRO A 40 -11.27 -4.24 1.34
N TYR A 41 -10.55 -3.24 1.84
CA TYR A 41 -10.70 -2.81 3.23
C TYR A 41 -12.14 -2.34 3.49
N GLU A 42 -12.70 -1.54 2.61
CA GLU A 42 -14.07 -1.04 2.74
C GLU A 42 -15.12 -2.14 2.60
N GLN A 43 -14.78 -3.20 1.87
CA GLN A 43 -15.63 -4.37 1.75
C GLN A 43 -15.58 -5.29 2.97
N GLY A 44 -14.81 -4.91 3.98
CA GLY A 44 -14.66 -5.71 5.18
C GLY A 44 -13.67 -6.86 5.06
N LYS A 45 -12.93 -6.92 3.96
CA LYS A 45 -11.92 -7.97 3.77
C LYS A 45 -10.70 -7.73 4.63
N ARG A 46 -10.07 -8.82 5.05
CA ARG A 46 -8.80 -8.79 5.77
C ARG A 46 -7.89 -9.85 5.18
N PHE A 47 -6.58 -9.59 5.24
CA PHE A 47 -5.57 -10.46 4.63
C PHE A 47 -4.55 -10.93 5.67
N ALA A 48 -5.04 -11.31 6.84
CA ALA A 48 -4.19 -11.80 7.94
C ALA A 48 -3.34 -12.98 7.47
N GLY A 49 -2.05 -12.92 7.75
CA GLY A 49 -1.11 -13.98 7.39
C GLY A 49 -0.71 -14.00 5.93
N CYS A 50 -1.21 -13.07 5.13
CA CYS A 50 -0.88 -12.99 3.70
C CYS A 50 0.41 -12.24 3.44
N ALA A 51 0.99 -12.46 2.27
CA ALA A 51 2.13 -11.68 1.77
C ALA A 51 1.68 -10.87 0.57
N ALA A 52 2.23 -9.68 0.43
CA ALA A 52 1.88 -8.75 -0.64
C ALA A 52 3.09 -8.32 -1.42
N ALA A 53 2.87 -7.97 -2.68
CA ALA A 53 3.87 -7.34 -3.53
C ALA A 53 3.22 -6.13 -4.20
N ASP A 54 3.92 -5.01 -4.21
CA ASP A 54 3.40 -3.72 -4.68
C ASP A 54 4.52 -2.97 -5.38
N ARG A 55 4.19 -2.18 -6.38
CA ARG A 55 5.21 -1.45 -7.13
C ARG A 55 5.69 -0.22 -6.39
N VAL A 56 4.79 0.51 -5.75
CA VAL A 56 5.12 1.74 -5.03
C VAL A 56 4.31 1.81 -3.74
N VAL A 57 5.00 1.91 -2.61
CA VAL A 57 4.35 1.95 -1.30
C VAL A 57 4.74 3.21 -0.55
N GLY A 58 3.77 4.11 -0.35
CA GLY A 58 3.90 5.26 0.51
C GLY A 58 3.27 5.00 1.87
N LYS A 59 3.27 6.04 2.71
CA LYS A 59 2.74 5.94 4.09
C LYS A 59 1.26 5.54 4.12
N ALA A 60 0.46 6.08 3.20
CA ALA A 60 -0.97 5.75 3.12
C ALA A 60 -1.19 4.26 2.84
N ALA A 61 -0.47 3.72 1.84
CA ALA A 61 -0.54 2.30 1.52
C ALA A 61 -0.04 1.45 2.69
N ALA A 62 1.04 1.87 3.35
CA ALA A 62 1.58 1.15 4.50
C ALA A 62 0.55 1.03 5.61
N PHE A 63 -0.15 2.11 5.93
CA PHE A 63 -1.23 2.07 6.93
C PHE A 63 -2.34 1.10 6.54
N LEU A 64 -2.72 1.08 5.27
CA LEU A 64 -3.75 0.16 4.80
C LEU A 64 -3.29 -1.31 4.87
N TYR A 65 -2.04 -1.58 4.55
CA TYR A 65 -1.49 -2.93 4.72
C TYR A 65 -1.55 -3.38 6.17
N VAL A 66 -1.21 -2.49 7.10
CA VAL A 66 -1.30 -2.79 8.54
C VAL A 66 -2.74 -3.13 8.92
N LEU A 67 -3.70 -2.30 8.49
CA LEU A 67 -5.12 -2.51 8.80
C LEU A 67 -5.68 -3.79 8.18
N LEU A 68 -5.20 -4.16 7.00
CA LEU A 68 -5.61 -5.39 6.33
C LEU A 68 -4.98 -6.63 6.97
N GLY A 69 -3.97 -6.45 7.81
CA GLY A 69 -3.33 -7.55 8.51
C GLY A 69 -2.28 -8.31 7.71
N VAL A 70 -1.79 -7.73 6.62
CA VAL A 70 -0.74 -8.34 5.81
C VAL A 70 0.52 -8.52 6.65
N GLU A 71 1.14 -9.68 6.53
CA GLU A 71 2.28 -10.05 7.36
C GLU A 71 3.63 -9.60 6.77
N ARG A 72 3.73 -9.60 5.44
CA ARG A 72 4.97 -9.25 4.75
C ARG A 72 4.68 -8.57 3.43
N VAL A 73 5.48 -7.54 3.11
CA VAL A 73 5.31 -6.75 1.89
C VAL A 73 6.63 -6.66 1.13
N TYR A 74 6.57 -6.87 -0.18
CA TYR A 74 7.63 -6.49 -1.10
C TYR A 74 7.19 -5.21 -1.80
N ALA A 75 8.04 -4.20 -1.85
CA ALA A 75 7.77 -2.97 -2.57
C ALA A 75 8.86 -2.72 -3.61
N GLY A 76 8.46 -2.39 -4.83
CA GLY A 76 9.45 -1.94 -5.82
C GLY A 76 10.11 -0.67 -5.33
N ILE A 77 9.30 0.31 -4.95
CA ILE A 77 9.74 1.56 -4.34
C ILE A 77 8.97 1.76 -3.03
N VAL A 78 9.69 2.10 -1.96
CA VAL A 78 9.07 2.39 -0.66
C VAL A 78 9.60 3.71 -0.13
N SER A 79 8.72 4.51 0.48
CA SER A 79 9.15 5.76 1.11
C SER A 79 9.65 5.51 2.53
N LYS A 80 10.48 6.41 3.06
CA LYS A 80 10.94 6.34 4.45
C LYS A 80 9.79 6.33 5.45
N PRO A 81 8.76 7.21 5.31
CA PRO A 81 7.61 7.15 6.21
C PRO A 81 6.89 5.80 6.18
N ALA A 82 6.76 5.18 5.00
CA ALA A 82 6.15 3.86 4.88
C ALA A 82 6.98 2.79 5.60
N LYS A 83 8.29 2.83 5.40
CA LYS A 83 9.21 1.91 6.07
C LYS A 83 9.07 2.00 7.58
N GLU A 84 8.99 3.22 8.12
CA GLU A 84 8.80 3.45 9.56
C GLU A 84 7.49 2.85 10.07
N VAL A 85 6.41 2.97 9.28
CA VAL A 85 5.12 2.36 9.64
C VAL A 85 5.25 0.84 9.74
N PHE A 86 5.87 0.21 8.74
CA PHE A 86 6.04 -1.24 8.76
C PHE A 86 6.90 -1.69 9.95
N GLU A 87 7.96 -0.96 10.26
CA GLU A 87 8.82 -1.27 11.42
C GLU A 87 8.05 -1.17 12.73
N LYS A 88 7.25 -0.11 12.86
CA LYS A 88 6.47 0.13 14.09
C LYS A 88 5.43 -0.97 14.34
N TYR A 89 4.80 -1.47 13.28
CA TYR A 89 3.71 -2.45 13.42
C TYR A 89 4.13 -3.88 13.11
N GLY A 90 5.42 -4.12 12.96
CA GLY A 90 5.95 -5.47 12.83
C GLY A 90 5.65 -6.17 11.50
N VAL A 91 5.44 -5.41 10.43
CA VAL A 91 5.24 -5.98 9.10
C VAL A 91 6.59 -6.16 8.44
N GLY A 92 6.86 -7.36 7.92
CA GLY A 92 8.09 -7.63 7.19
C GLY A 92 8.14 -6.83 5.89
N LEU A 93 9.30 -6.25 5.58
CA LEU A 93 9.44 -5.41 4.38
C LEU A 93 10.72 -5.76 3.63
N SER A 94 10.58 -5.91 2.32
CA SER A 94 11.70 -5.96 1.38
C SER A 94 11.41 -4.99 0.26
N TYR A 95 12.44 -4.42 -0.35
CA TYR A 95 12.24 -3.42 -1.41
C TYR A 95 13.44 -3.35 -2.33
N ASP A 96 13.22 -2.81 -3.52
CA ASP A 96 14.29 -2.55 -4.48
C ASP A 96 14.88 -1.16 -4.29
N LEU A 97 14.03 -0.15 -4.04
CA LEU A 97 14.44 1.24 -3.89
C LEU A 97 13.75 1.90 -2.71
N LEU A 98 14.52 2.59 -1.87
CA LEU A 98 14.03 3.41 -0.79
C LEU A 98 14.13 4.88 -1.21
N THR A 99 13.05 5.63 -1.06
CA THR A 99 13.01 7.05 -1.38
C THR A 99 12.58 7.86 -0.15
N GLU A 100 12.87 9.16 -0.17
CA GLU A 100 12.49 10.03 0.94
C GLU A 100 10.97 10.14 1.07
N LEU A 101 10.30 10.43 -0.05
CA LEU A 101 8.85 10.61 -0.11
C LEU A 101 8.34 10.20 -1.48
N ILE A 102 7.05 9.86 -1.55
CA ILE A 102 6.40 9.58 -2.82
C ILE A 102 5.90 10.91 -3.41
N GLU A 103 6.39 11.23 -4.59
CA GLU A 103 6.02 12.46 -5.28
C GLU A 103 4.76 12.26 -6.12
N ASN A 104 4.08 13.37 -6.44
CA ASN A 104 2.96 13.34 -7.39
C ASN A 104 3.48 13.09 -8.81
N ARG A 105 2.56 12.89 -9.75
CA ARG A 105 2.92 12.54 -11.13
C ARG A 105 3.76 13.60 -11.85
N THR A 106 3.56 14.88 -11.50
CA THR A 106 4.28 15.99 -12.13
C THR A 106 5.61 16.28 -11.43
N LYS A 107 5.88 15.60 -10.31
CA LYS A 107 7.07 15.77 -9.48
C LYS A 107 7.24 17.21 -8.96
N THR A 108 6.11 17.89 -8.78
CA THR A 108 6.09 19.26 -8.24
C THR A 108 5.81 19.30 -6.75
N GLY A 109 5.54 18.16 -6.13
CA GLY A 109 5.27 18.07 -4.71
C GLY A 109 4.90 16.67 -4.27
N LEU A 110 4.42 16.57 -3.05
CA LEU A 110 4.07 15.30 -2.44
C LEU A 110 2.79 14.71 -3.05
N CYS A 111 2.77 13.38 -3.21
CA CYS A 111 1.56 12.67 -3.63
C CYS A 111 0.40 13.06 -2.70
N PRO A 112 -0.80 13.37 -3.23
CA PRO A 112 -1.94 13.76 -2.38
C PRO A 112 -2.27 12.74 -1.28
N MET A 113 -2.12 11.45 -1.55
CA MET A 113 -2.35 10.42 -0.53
C MET A 113 -1.34 10.48 0.59
N GLU A 114 -0.08 10.78 0.26
CA GLU A 114 0.96 10.96 1.27
C GLU A 114 0.67 12.18 2.13
N SER A 115 0.27 13.29 1.51
CA SER A 115 -0.11 14.52 2.23
C SER A 115 -1.26 14.26 3.19
N ALA A 116 -2.22 13.44 2.78
CA ALA A 116 -3.41 13.15 3.58
C ALA A 116 -3.07 12.51 4.93
N VAL A 117 -1.99 11.74 5.00
CA VAL A 117 -1.64 10.97 6.20
C VAL A 117 -0.28 11.35 6.79
N ILE A 118 0.36 12.41 6.28
CA ILE A 118 1.74 12.74 6.68
C ILE A 118 1.87 13.00 8.19
N ASP A 119 0.83 13.55 8.80
CA ASP A 119 0.80 13.88 10.23
C ASP A 119 0.17 12.79 11.10
N LEU A 120 -0.27 11.67 10.50
CA LEU A 120 -0.86 10.58 11.27
C LEU A 120 0.21 9.66 11.85
N ASP A 121 0.02 9.26 13.11
CA ASP A 121 0.90 8.31 13.79
C ASP A 121 0.30 6.92 13.86
N GLU A 122 -1.01 6.79 13.60
CA GLU A 122 -1.72 5.52 13.72
C GLU A 122 -2.52 5.21 12.46
N PRO A 123 -2.61 3.92 12.09
CA PRO A 123 -3.30 3.52 10.86
C PRO A 123 -4.80 3.73 10.89
N THR A 124 -5.43 3.70 12.08
CA THR A 124 -6.89 3.76 12.21
C THR A 124 -7.53 5.01 11.61
N GLY A 125 -6.80 6.12 11.58
CA GLY A 125 -7.30 7.37 11.00
C GLY A 125 -7.08 7.49 9.49
N ALA A 126 -6.29 6.59 8.90
CA ALA A 126 -5.90 6.70 7.51
C ALA A 126 -7.06 6.53 6.52
N PRO A 127 -7.97 5.53 6.64
CA PRO A 127 -9.03 5.36 5.66
C PRO A 127 -9.90 6.60 5.50
N ALA A 128 -10.28 7.28 6.59
CA ALA A 128 -11.09 8.48 6.52
C ALA A 128 -10.38 9.62 5.78
N ARG A 129 -9.10 9.83 6.08
CA ARG A 129 -8.28 10.86 5.41
C ARG A 129 -8.13 10.56 3.93
N ILE A 130 -7.88 9.31 3.60
CA ILE A 130 -7.73 8.86 2.21
C ILE A 130 -9.02 9.05 1.43
N LYS A 131 -10.15 8.64 2.00
CA LYS A 131 -11.47 8.78 1.36
C LYS A 131 -11.81 10.25 1.11
N GLU A 132 -11.55 11.10 2.09
CA GLU A 132 -11.78 12.54 1.97
C GLU A 132 -10.93 13.12 0.83
N THR A 133 -9.66 12.74 0.75
CA THR A 133 -8.75 13.21 -0.30
C THR A 133 -9.19 12.72 -1.67
N LEU A 134 -9.59 11.47 -1.80
CA LEU A 134 -10.11 10.92 -3.07
C LEU A 134 -11.36 11.68 -3.52
N ALA A 135 -12.25 12.01 -2.60
CA ALA A 135 -13.46 12.78 -2.92
C ALA A 135 -13.11 14.17 -3.46
N ARG A 136 -12.14 14.84 -2.86
CA ARG A 136 -11.68 16.15 -3.33
C ARG A 136 -11.07 16.07 -4.73
N LEU A 137 -10.22 15.08 -4.96
CA LEU A 137 -9.60 14.88 -6.26
C LEU A 137 -10.62 14.56 -7.34
N LYS A 138 -11.62 13.75 -7.00
CA LYS A 138 -12.66 13.36 -7.93
C LYS A 138 -13.56 14.54 -8.30
N SER A 139 -13.76 15.49 -7.39
CA SER A 139 -14.54 16.71 -7.65
C SER A 139 -13.76 17.75 -8.47
N GLY A 140 -12.50 17.48 -8.79
CA GLY A 140 -11.66 18.39 -9.58
C GLY A 140 -11.09 19.55 -8.79
N LYS A 141 -11.01 19.44 -7.47
CA LYS A 141 -10.53 20.51 -6.60
C LYS A 141 -9.33 20.14 -5.78
#